data_4965b5f6fcd6bbbf67dd95b5abc96fff
#
_entry.id   4965b5f6fcd6bbbf67dd95b5abc96fff
#
_cell.length_a   1.000
_cell.length_b   1.000
_cell.length_c   1.000
_cell.angle_alpha   90.00
_cell.angle_beta   90.00
_cell.angle_gamma   90.00
#
_symmetry.space_group_name_H-M   'P 1'
#
loop_
_entity.id
_entity.type
_entity.pdbx_description
1 polymer ?
#
loop_
_entity_poly.entity_id
_entity_poly.type
_entity_poly.pdbx_seq_one_letter_code
_entity_poly.pdbx_strand_id
1 'polypeptide(L)'
;MIVNGLGLGSFMRRSGSGNSNRASASASASASASTLLPTSSKMDYVKLQPRIGSTFPPPHRTQLPPRFHSSLTSGGLPPGAGRSACHRNWWILIPALLLLFFFFLFFTLSGQFSAKISPVQNYKYGIVIDAGSSGSRLHVFRYTAEGKMPSVDTAGGDKLSLKSKPGLSSFATSPEKAGKSLLKLLDFARQKVPEEERAKTKLYLMATAGLRRLDLKIQDAILDSCREMLQRSGFLFRNEWASVITGTDEGLFAWVAANYALGTLGGDPDETAGIVELGGASVQVTFVPRLLPPEEFLIKLELGGVTYKVYTYSFLNLGQEAAWEALLQLLFTRVVRTSLPSASDGVVVDPCTPPGYVMSEEEIHRRSTKFGTTSELEISSVLSAGNFSECRSAALKLLQMGREACTYERCAIGSTFIPELRGRFFATENFFYTSEFFGLPATTSLADVEAAGRHYCAESWSKLQEIHKGIGQEDLLKYCFSTAYIVALLHDSLGVAMHGKRMHFTNRIDNVPLDWPLGAITVKLAQENHQRPALSRLRDSFITIFSFLVLGAITTQCSFRLKAIMSSGEVPLTS
;
A
#
# COMPACT_ATOMS: atom_id res chain seq x y z
N MET A 1 46.83 37.78 -19.22
CA MET A 1 46.75 39.23 -19.40
C MET A 1 45.41 39.62 -18.78
N ILE A 2 45.32 40.08 -17.50
CA ILE A 2 45.43 41.50 -17.10
C ILE A 2 44.19 42.25 -17.69
N VAL A 3 43.23 42.86 -16.94
CA VAL A 3 43.19 43.53 -15.62
C VAL A 3 41.74 43.88 -15.27
N ASN A 4 41.35 43.71 -14.02
CA ASN A 4 40.62 44.58 -13.07
C ASN A 4 39.46 45.53 -13.49
N GLY A 5 38.47 45.59 -12.57
CA GLY A 5 37.76 46.79 -12.18
C GLY A 5 36.48 46.55 -11.39
N LEU A 6 36.50 46.37 -10.15
CA LEU A 6 36.00 47.06 -8.93
C LEU A 6 34.92 48.13 -9.14
N GLY A 7 33.83 48.02 -8.38
CA GLY A 7 32.84 49.08 -8.15
C GLY A 7 31.83 48.72 -7.07
N LEU A 8 32.17 48.95 -5.80
CA LEU A 8 31.31 48.96 -4.60
C LEU A 8 30.31 50.13 -4.64
N GLY A 9 29.11 49.92 -4.12
CA GLY A 9 28.13 50.96 -3.85
C GLY A 9 27.05 50.52 -2.88
N SER A 10 27.36 50.57 -1.60
CA SER A 10 26.48 50.47 -0.43
C SER A 10 25.68 51.76 -0.23
N PHE A 11 24.38 51.71 0.12
CA PHE A 11 23.71 52.67 1.01
C PHE A 11 22.39 52.11 1.57
N MET A 12 22.35 51.88 2.78
CA MET A 12 21.59 52.13 4.02
C MET A 12 20.18 52.72 3.93
N ARG A 13 19.26 52.03 4.65
CA ARG A 13 18.33 52.40 5.75
C ARG A 13 17.45 53.68 5.63
N ARG A 14 16.13 53.44 5.92
CA ARG A 14 15.31 53.97 7.06
C ARG A 14 13.88 53.44 6.92
N SER A 15 13.35 52.66 7.81
CA SER A 15 12.57 52.87 9.04
C SER A 15 11.53 54.02 8.98
N GLY A 16 10.25 53.65 9.11
CA GLY A 16 9.13 54.55 9.37
C GLY A 16 7.92 53.74 9.83
N SER A 17 7.72 53.77 11.12
CA SER A 17 6.55 53.27 11.87
C SER A 17 5.36 54.18 11.69
N GLY A 18 4.14 53.66 11.74
CA GLY A 18 2.92 54.45 11.82
C GLY A 18 1.68 53.58 12.07
N ASN A 19 1.31 53.59 13.25
CA ASN A 19 0.26 53.04 14.08
C ASN A 19 -1.15 53.51 13.69
N SER A 20 -2.13 52.63 13.94
CA SER A 20 -3.35 52.80 14.73
C SER A 20 -4.71 52.99 14.04
N ASN A 21 -5.61 52.24 14.64
CA ASN A 21 -7.04 52.45 14.96
C ASN A 21 -8.09 51.89 13.98
N ARG A 22 -8.75 50.80 14.42
CA ARG A 22 -10.00 50.70 15.21
C ARG A 22 -11.20 51.49 14.63
N ALA A 23 -12.23 50.74 14.24
CA ALA A 23 -13.65 50.87 14.61
C ALA A 23 -14.44 49.77 13.90
N SER A 24 -14.96 48.81 14.53
CA SER A 24 -16.24 48.40 15.11
C SER A 24 -17.50 49.19 14.65
N ALA A 25 -18.46 48.40 14.10
CA ALA A 25 -19.91 48.48 14.22
C ALA A 25 -20.53 47.45 13.28
N SER A 26 -21.13 46.34 13.70
CA SER A 26 -22.45 46.05 14.27
C SER A 26 -23.64 46.65 13.49
N ALA A 27 -24.48 45.72 13.04
CA ALA A 27 -25.95 45.64 13.10
C ALA A 27 -26.48 44.88 11.89
N SER A 28 -26.97 43.66 12.05
CA SER A 28 -28.34 43.22 12.28
C SER A 28 -29.39 43.82 11.33
N ALA A 29 -30.00 42.98 10.52
CA ALA A 29 -31.44 42.91 10.37
C ALA A 29 -31.89 41.70 9.58
N SER A 30 -32.71 40.94 10.21
CA SER A 30 -33.63 39.91 9.82
C SER A 30 -34.60 40.32 8.71
N ALA A 31 -34.92 39.41 7.83
CA ALA A 31 -36.27 39.33 7.26
C ALA A 31 -36.55 37.88 6.80
N SER A 32 -37.56 37.32 7.45
CA SER A 32 -38.23 36.05 7.18
C SER A 32 -39.02 36.11 5.87
N ALA A 33 -39.03 35.04 5.12
CA ALA A 33 -40.16 34.66 4.29
C ALA A 33 -40.23 33.14 4.16
N SER A 34 -41.19 32.59 4.81
CA SER A 34 -41.76 31.28 4.67
C SER A 34 -42.30 31.04 3.28
N THR A 35 -42.19 29.85 2.71
CA THR A 35 -43.34 29.09 2.21
C THR A 35 -42.94 27.74 1.62
N LEU A 36 -43.58 26.71 2.23
CA LEU A 36 -44.15 25.49 1.64
C LEU A 36 -43.24 24.40 1.14
N LEU A 37 -43.11 23.40 2.00
CA LEU A 37 -42.92 21.97 1.70
C LEU A 37 -44.13 21.36 0.97
N PRO A 38 -43.93 20.33 0.19
CA PRO A 38 -44.83 19.21 0.19
C PRO A 38 -44.15 17.91 0.70
N THR A 39 -44.76 17.46 1.77
CA THR A 39 -45.05 16.08 2.24
C THR A 39 -44.29 14.92 1.59
N SER A 40 -43.51 14.30 2.43
CA SER A 40 -43.29 12.91 2.74
C SER A 40 -44.20 11.90 2.04
N SER A 41 -43.63 10.98 1.31
CA SER A 41 -44.16 9.63 1.18
C SER A 41 -43.16 8.64 1.80
N LYS A 42 -43.54 8.11 2.96
CA LYS A 42 -42.96 6.95 3.60
C LYS A 42 -43.13 5.75 2.65
N MET A 43 -42.02 5.15 2.21
CA MET A 43 -42.05 3.78 1.72
C MET A 43 -41.70 2.86 2.87
N ASP A 44 -42.70 2.06 3.25
CA ASP A 44 -42.59 0.98 4.20
C ASP A 44 -41.65 -0.11 3.69
N TYR A 45 -40.64 -0.41 4.48
CA TYR A 45 -39.85 -1.62 4.31
C TYR A 45 -40.66 -2.84 4.73
N VAL A 46 -41.19 -3.58 3.78
CA VAL A 46 -41.74 -4.92 3.99
C VAL A 46 -40.58 -5.87 4.30
N LYS A 47 -40.53 -6.30 5.57
CA LYS A 47 -39.74 -7.44 6.01
C LYS A 47 -40.27 -8.72 5.35
N LEU A 48 -39.58 -9.23 4.37
CA LEU A 48 -39.75 -10.61 3.88
C LEU A 48 -38.96 -11.55 4.80
N GLN A 49 -39.64 -12.24 5.67
CA GLN A 49 -39.15 -13.44 6.34
C GLN A 49 -39.32 -14.63 5.38
N PRO A 50 -38.32 -15.47 5.16
CA PRO A 50 -38.54 -16.75 4.52
C PRO A 50 -39.10 -17.75 5.56
N ARG A 51 -40.33 -18.22 5.32
CA ARG A 51 -40.86 -19.42 5.92
C ARG A 51 -40.13 -20.63 5.35
N ILE A 52 -39.36 -21.31 6.17
CA ILE A 52 -38.97 -22.69 5.93
C ILE A 52 -39.65 -23.51 7.02
N GLY A 53 -40.68 -24.22 6.62
CA GLY A 53 -41.29 -25.25 7.43
C GLY A 53 -40.50 -26.55 7.21
N SER A 54 -39.95 -27.09 8.26
CA SER A 54 -39.63 -28.50 8.38
C SER A 54 -39.97 -28.95 9.77
N THR A 55 -41.05 -29.68 9.84
CA THR A 55 -41.51 -30.48 10.95
C THR A 55 -40.52 -31.59 11.25
N PHE A 56 -39.92 -31.56 12.43
CA PHE A 56 -39.33 -32.73 13.06
C PHE A 56 -40.11 -33.07 14.33
N PRO A 57 -40.45 -34.39 14.55
CA PRO A 57 -41.16 -34.82 15.75
C PRO A 57 -40.22 -34.83 16.96
N PRO A 58 -40.79 -34.71 18.19
CA PRO A 58 -39.99 -34.66 19.43
C PRO A 58 -39.41 -36.03 19.78
N PRO A 59 -38.24 -36.10 20.42
CA PRO A 59 -37.66 -37.38 20.84
C PRO A 59 -38.40 -37.95 22.05
N HIS A 60 -38.71 -39.25 21.95
CA HIS A 60 -39.34 -40.08 22.96
C HIS A 60 -38.54 -40.10 24.28
N ARG A 61 -39.23 -39.85 25.34
CA ARG A 61 -38.85 -40.08 26.74
C ARG A 61 -38.65 -41.57 26.97
N THR A 62 -37.43 -42.07 27.16
CA THR A 62 -37.14 -43.41 27.61
C THR A 62 -37.33 -43.48 29.13
N GLN A 63 -38.24 -44.33 29.54
CA GLN A 63 -38.56 -44.65 30.89
C GLN A 63 -37.46 -45.51 31.54
N LEU A 64 -37.14 -45.25 32.80
CA LEU A 64 -36.34 -46.07 33.69
C LEU A 64 -37.06 -47.36 34.03
N PRO A 65 -36.38 -48.53 34.07
CA PRO A 65 -36.97 -49.78 34.59
C PRO A 65 -36.95 -49.83 36.13
N PRO A 66 -37.81 -50.67 36.73
CA PRO A 66 -38.17 -50.59 38.11
C PRO A 66 -37.18 -51.25 39.07
N ARG A 67 -37.24 -50.78 40.30
CA ARG A 67 -36.57 -51.34 41.47
C ARG A 67 -36.98 -52.79 41.72
N PHE A 68 -36.02 -53.71 41.86
CA PHE A 68 -36.24 -54.98 42.52
C PHE A 68 -35.88 -54.88 44.01
N HIS A 69 -36.86 -55.11 44.84
CA HIS A 69 -36.64 -55.51 46.22
C HIS A 69 -36.31 -57.00 46.25
N SER A 70 -35.32 -57.37 47.01
CA SER A 70 -35.25 -58.72 47.59
C SER A 70 -34.71 -58.67 49.00
N SER A 71 -35.44 -59.38 49.81
CA SER A 71 -35.46 -59.48 51.23
C SER A 71 -34.24 -60.22 51.85
N LEU A 72 -34.02 -59.79 53.07
CA LEU A 72 -33.32 -60.43 54.18
C LEU A 72 -33.19 -61.95 54.15
N THR A 73 -31.98 -62.40 54.43
CA THR A 73 -31.80 -63.53 55.41
C THR A 73 -30.52 -63.32 56.23
N SER A 74 -30.69 -63.50 57.52
CA SER A 74 -29.76 -63.42 58.62
C SER A 74 -28.76 -64.54 58.60
N GLY A 75 -27.54 -64.33 59.04
CA GLY A 75 -26.56 -65.36 59.32
C GLY A 75 -25.27 -64.82 59.93
N GLY A 76 -25.17 -64.94 61.18
CA GLY A 76 -24.09 -65.22 62.11
C GLY A 76 -22.70 -64.55 61.97
N LEU A 77 -22.40 -63.82 63.01
CA LEU A 77 -21.03 -63.40 63.37
C LEU A 77 -20.19 -64.60 63.89
N PRO A 78 -18.87 -64.56 63.73
CA PRO A 78 -18.04 -64.47 64.93
C PRO A 78 -16.98 -63.38 64.89
N PRO A 79 -16.43 -63.03 66.04
CA PRO A 79 -15.66 -61.79 66.23
C PRO A 79 -14.15 -62.09 66.12
N GLY A 80 -13.44 -61.07 65.69
CA GLY A 80 -11.99 -61.06 65.96
C GLY A 80 -11.12 -60.36 64.97
N ALA A 81 -10.50 -59.33 65.48
CA ALA A 81 -9.18 -58.82 65.11
C ALA A 81 -9.04 -57.89 63.89
N GLY A 82 -8.54 -56.76 64.17
CA GLY A 82 -7.70 -55.99 63.26
C GLY A 82 -8.03 -54.53 63.02
N ARG A 83 -8.14 -53.76 64.07
CA ARG A 83 -7.86 -52.33 63.95
C ARG A 83 -6.37 -52.14 63.69
N SER A 84 -6.03 -51.56 62.53
CA SER A 84 -4.94 -50.63 62.36
C SER A 84 -4.25 -50.83 61.00
N ALA A 85 -4.44 -49.94 60.09
CA ALA A 85 -3.46 -49.57 59.06
C ALA A 85 -3.89 -48.39 58.15
N CYS A 86 -4.84 -47.57 58.55
CA CYS A 86 -5.25 -46.47 57.67
C CYS A 86 -4.84 -45.04 58.16
N HIS A 87 -4.12 -44.97 59.30
CA HIS A 87 -3.77 -43.67 59.90
C HIS A 87 -2.38 -43.14 59.62
N ARG A 88 -1.45 -43.94 58.98
CA ARG A 88 -0.04 -43.58 58.90
C ARG A 88 0.38 -42.85 57.61
N ASN A 89 -0.46 -42.82 56.58
CA ASN A 89 -0.09 -42.16 55.30
C ASN A 89 -0.73 -40.78 55.12
N TRP A 90 -1.62 -40.37 56.01
CA TRP A 90 -2.28 -39.05 55.90
C TRP A 90 -1.31 -37.89 56.13
N TRP A 91 -0.29 -38.09 56.94
CA TRP A 91 0.75 -37.08 57.18
C TRP A 91 1.64 -36.75 55.96
N ILE A 92 1.69 -37.66 54.96
CA ILE A 92 2.42 -37.45 53.70
C ILE A 92 1.47 -36.96 52.60
N LEU A 93 0.24 -37.42 52.57
CA LEU A 93 -0.74 -37.04 51.55
C LEU A 93 -1.26 -35.60 51.74
N ILE A 94 -1.45 -35.13 52.95
CA ILE A 94 -1.89 -33.77 53.23
C ILE A 94 -0.89 -32.72 52.74
N PRO A 95 0.43 -32.78 53.03
CA PRO A 95 1.37 -31.78 52.52
C PRO A 95 1.56 -31.88 50.99
N ALA A 96 1.46 -33.10 50.40
CA ALA A 96 1.51 -33.26 48.95
C ALA A 96 0.29 -32.62 48.24
N LEU A 97 -0.91 -32.82 48.78
CA LEU A 97 -2.13 -32.17 48.29
C LEU A 97 -2.12 -30.67 48.51
N LEU A 98 -1.59 -30.17 49.63
CA LEU A 98 -1.40 -28.75 49.88
C LEU A 98 -0.38 -28.14 48.91
N LEU A 99 0.73 -28.82 48.62
CA LEU A 99 1.72 -28.37 47.62
C LEU A 99 1.10 -28.31 46.21
N LEU A 100 0.33 -29.32 45.81
CA LEU A 100 -0.40 -29.29 44.54
C LEU A 100 -1.45 -28.18 44.48
N PHE A 101 -2.18 -27.96 45.59
CA PHE A 101 -3.15 -26.88 45.70
C PHE A 101 -2.50 -25.52 45.63
N PHE A 102 -1.39 -25.29 46.34
CA PHE A 102 -0.62 -24.03 46.28
C PHE A 102 0.04 -23.84 44.91
N PHE A 103 0.50 -24.90 44.26
CA PHE A 103 1.04 -24.87 42.90
C PHE A 103 -0.05 -24.52 41.91
N PHE A 104 -1.24 -25.11 42.02
CA PHE A 104 -2.39 -24.80 41.17
C PHE A 104 -2.89 -23.36 41.43
N LEU A 105 -2.95 -22.98 42.72
CA LEU A 105 -3.32 -21.61 43.09
C LEU A 105 -2.29 -20.59 42.58
N PHE A 106 -1.01 -20.87 42.71
CA PHE A 106 0.07 -20.04 42.15
C PHE A 106 -0.04 -19.96 40.62
N PHE A 107 -0.34 -21.04 39.93
CA PHE A 107 -0.49 -21.06 38.48
C PHE A 107 -1.74 -20.29 38.02
N THR A 108 -2.86 -20.44 38.73
CA THR A 108 -4.09 -19.70 38.42
C THR A 108 -3.96 -18.23 38.74
N LEU A 109 -3.35 -17.86 39.87
CA LEU A 109 -3.10 -16.47 40.25
C LEU A 109 -2.04 -15.82 39.34
N SER A 110 -0.99 -16.54 38.97
CA SER A 110 0.02 -16.05 38.01
C SER A 110 -0.59 -15.89 36.62
N GLY A 111 -1.48 -16.79 36.19
CA GLY A 111 -2.23 -16.66 34.94
C GLY A 111 -3.18 -15.46 34.94
N GLN A 112 -3.83 -15.17 36.09
CA GLN A 112 -4.71 -14.00 36.20
C GLN A 112 -3.93 -12.66 36.36
N PHE A 113 -2.72 -12.70 36.94
CA PHE A 113 -1.85 -11.52 37.00
C PHE A 113 -1.24 -11.18 35.64
N SER A 114 -0.90 -12.19 34.80
CA SER A 114 -0.47 -11.96 33.42
C SER A 114 -1.58 -11.42 32.52
N ALA A 115 -2.86 -11.69 32.82
CA ALA A 115 -3.98 -11.23 32.03
C ALA A 115 -4.37 -9.75 32.26
N LYS A 116 -3.80 -9.08 33.27
CA LYS A 116 -4.06 -7.65 33.58
C LYS A 116 -2.96 -6.67 33.19
N ILE A 117 -1.83 -7.17 32.70
CA ILE A 117 -0.86 -6.32 32.01
C ILE A 117 -1.37 -6.28 30.57
N SER A 118 -1.98 -5.16 30.17
CA SER A 118 -2.23 -4.88 28.75
C SER A 118 -0.95 -5.24 28.01
N PRO A 119 -0.99 -6.12 26.99
CA PRO A 119 0.23 -6.48 26.28
C PRO A 119 0.79 -5.16 25.76
N VAL A 120 1.95 -4.75 26.23
CA VAL A 120 2.72 -3.70 25.58
C VAL A 120 2.91 -4.23 24.16
N GLN A 121 2.13 -3.70 23.24
CA GLN A 121 2.13 -4.14 21.85
C GLN A 121 3.54 -3.88 21.34
N ASN A 122 4.34 -4.94 21.19
CA ASN A 122 5.75 -4.85 20.86
C ASN A 122 5.85 -4.55 19.35
N TYR A 123 5.66 -3.27 19.02
CA TYR A 123 5.77 -2.78 17.66
C TYR A 123 7.21 -2.88 17.18
N LYS A 124 7.35 -3.33 15.95
CA LYS A 124 8.58 -3.28 15.17
C LYS A 124 8.45 -2.20 14.11
N TYR A 125 9.59 -1.76 13.60
CA TYR A 125 9.64 -0.71 12.59
C TYR A 125 10.31 -1.22 11.32
N GLY A 126 9.87 -0.69 10.18
CA GLY A 126 10.46 -0.90 8.87
C GLY A 126 10.40 0.39 8.07
N ILE A 127 11.37 0.63 7.22
CA ILE A 127 11.47 1.84 6.41
C ILE A 127 11.58 1.44 4.94
N VAL A 128 10.77 2.08 4.11
CA VAL A 128 10.90 1.99 2.65
C VAL A 128 11.06 3.39 2.09
N ILE A 129 12.11 3.60 1.31
CA ILE A 129 12.30 4.80 0.49
C ILE A 129 11.86 4.44 -0.92
N ASP A 130 10.73 5.03 -1.36
CA ASP A 130 10.30 5.05 -2.73
C ASP A 130 11.07 6.14 -3.48
N ALA A 131 11.93 5.75 -4.41
CA ALA A 131 12.69 6.67 -5.24
C ALA A 131 12.03 6.80 -6.63
N GLY A 132 10.98 7.62 -6.67
CA GLY A 132 10.18 7.88 -7.86
C GLY A 132 10.83 8.85 -8.85
N SER A 133 10.19 9.02 -10.02
CA SER A 133 10.67 9.90 -11.09
C SER A 133 10.68 11.38 -10.71
N SER A 134 9.67 11.84 -9.94
CA SER A 134 9.49 13.25 -9.56
C SER A 134 10.05 13.61 -8.18
N GLY A 135 10.41 12.61 -7.37
CA GLY A 135 10.89 12.80 -6.00
C GLY A 135 11.10 11.47 -5.29
N SER A 136 11.74 11.54 -4.12
CA SER A 136 11.88 10.39 -3.23
C SER A 136 10.96 10.55 -2.02
N ARG A 137 10.23 9.51 -1.63
CA ARG A 137 9.36 9.49 -0.45
C ARG A 137 9.80 8.40 0.50
N LEU A 138 10.05 8.74 1.75
CA LEU A 138 10.33 7.80 2.81
C LEU A 138 9.05 7.50 3.59
N HIS A 139 8.80 6.22 3.82
CA HIS A 139 7.71 5.71 4.65
C HIS A 139 8.28 4.97 5.85
N VAL A 140 7.81 5.31 7.05
CA VAL A 140 8.08 4.56 8.28
C VAL A 140 6.86 3.71 8.60
N PHE A 141 7.02 2.41 8.61
CA PHE A 141 5.98 1.45 8.98
C PHE A 141 6.20 0.94 10.40
N ARG A 142 5.15 1.00 11.20
CA ARG A 142 5.06 0.37 12.51
C ARG A 142 4.18 -0.86 12.38
N TYR A 143 4.65 -2.03 12.82
CA TYR A 143 3.95 -3.29 12.59
C TYR A 143 4.12 -4.29 13.72
N THR A 144 3.20 -5.25 13.79
CA THR A 144 3.33 -6.47 14.59
C THR A 144 3.46 -7.67 13.64
N ALA A 145 4.31 -8.63 14.01
CA ALA A 145 4.61 -9.81 13.18
C ALA A 145 3.82 -11.04 13.64
N GLU A 146 2.69 -10.85 14.29
CA GLU A 146 1.84 -11.92 14.81
C GLU A 146 0.86 -12.40 13.73
N GLY A 147 0.64 -13.71 13.63
CA GLY A 147 -0.29 -14.31 12.67
C GLY A 147 0.31 -14.63 11.30
N LYS A 148 -0.57 -15.03 10.35
CA LYS A 148 -0.20 -15.39 8.98
C LYS A 148 0.12 -14.14 8.12
N MET A 149 -0.48 -13.02 8.44
CA MET A 149 -0.24 -11.72 7.80
C MET A 149 0.28 -10.72 8.82
N PRO A 150 1.28 -9.90 8.49
CA PRO A 150 1.73 -8.82 9.35
C PRO A 150 0.61 -7.78 9.52
N SER A 151 0.43 -7.29 10.75
CA SER A 151 -0.46 -6.15 10.99
C SER A 151 0.36 -4.87 10.98
N VAL A 152 0.17 -4.05 9.96
CA VAL A 152 0.82 -2.74 9.81
C VAL A 152 -0.11 -1.67 10.40
N ASP A 153 0.42 -0.86 11.30
CA ASP A 153 -0.31 0.28 11.85
C ASP A 153 -0.40 1.39 10.80
N THR A 154 -1.58 1.58 10.27
CA THR A 154 -1.91 2.61 9.28
C THR A 154 -2.49 3.89 9.89
N ALA A 155 -2.73 3.91 11.21
CA ALA A 155 -3.33 5.06 11.90
C ALA A 155 -2.44 6.32 11.88
N GLY A 156 -1.12 6.16 11.68
CA GLY A 156 -0.18 7.27 11.52
C GLY A 156 -0.33 8.04 10.21
N GLY A 157 -0.85 7.42 9.16
CA GLY A 157 -1.07 8.03 7.85
C GLY A 157 0.14 8.83 7.35
N ASP A 158 -0.12 10.03 6.81
CA ASP A 158 0.92 10.93 6.27
C ASP A 158 1.95 11.42 7.30
N LYS A 159 1.66 11.30 8.61
CA LYS A 159 2.59 11.68 9.68
C LYS A 159 3.84 10.78 9.74
N LEU A 160 3.79 9.61 9.09
CA LEU A 160 4.87 8.64 9.00
C LEU A 160 5.53 8.60 7.61
N SER A 161 5.26 9.59 6.75
CA SER A 161 5.91 9.73 5.45
C SER A 161 6.44 11.15 5.22
N LEU A 162 7.49 11.27 4.42
CA LEU A 162 8.06 12.53 3.98
C LEU A 162 8.53 12.43 2.54
N LYS A 163 8.12 13.39 1.70
CA LYS A 163 8.57 13.53 0.30
C LYS A 163 9.68 14.58 0.19
N SER A 164 10.68 14.29 -0.63
CA SER A 164 11.77 15.19 -1.00
C SER A 164 11.90 15.25 -2.53
N LYS A 165 12.07 16.45 -3.07
CA LYS A 165 12.39 16.69 -4.49
C LYS A 165 13.87 17.13 -4.59
N PRO A 166 14.53 16.88 -5.73
CA PRO A 166 14.08 16.17 -6.93
C PRO A 166 14.14 14.64 -6.76
N GLY A 167 13.65 13.88 -7.77
CA GLY A 167 13.83 12.43 -7.85
C GLY A 167 15.28 12.04 -8.14
N LEU A 168 15.66 10.79 -7.82
CA LEU A 168 17.04 10.32 -7.97
C LEU A 168 17.54 10.37 -9.43
N SER A 169 16.66 10.22 -10.42
CA SER A 169 17.02 10.33 -11.85
C SER A 169 17.57 11.70 -12.25
N SER A 170 17.26 12.76 -11.50
CA SER A 170 17.81 14.10 -11.75
C SER A 170 19.32 14.21 -11.48
N PHE A 171 19.89 13.22 -10.81
CA PHE A 171 21.33 13.13 -10.54
C PHE A 171 22.11 12.35 -11.60
N ALA A 172 21.51 12.07 -12.77
CA ALA A 172 22.16 11.32 -13.85
C ALA A 172 23.51 11.92 -14.30
N THR A 173 23.66 13.24 -14.25
CA THR A 173 24.91 13.95 -14.58
C THR A 173 25.86 14.17 -13.39
N SER A 174 25.42 13.85 -12.18
CA SER A 174 26.19 14.01 -10.92
C SER A 174 25.77 12.97 -9.88
N PRO A 175 25.99 11.66 -10.18
CA PRO A 175 25.50 10.54 -9.36
C PRO A 175 25.99 10.60 -7.90
N GLU A 176 27.17 11.14 -7.66
CA GLU A 176 27.78 11.30 -6.34
C GLU A 176 26.97 12.17 -5.38
N LYS A 177 26.07 13.01 -5.91
CA LYS A 177 25.19 13.88 -5.10
C LYS A 177 23.90 13.19 -4.65
N ALA A 178 23.54 12.07 -5.29
CA ALA A 178 22.26 11.38 -5.06
C ALA A 178 22.10 10.96 -3.59
N GLY A 179 23.12 10.37 -2.97
CA GLY A 179 23.05 9.96 -1.56
C GLY A 179 22.78 11.11 -0.60
N LYS A 180 23.35 12.29 -0.86
CA LYS A 180 23.13 13.49 -0.01
C LYS A 180 21.69 13.98 -0.04
N SER A 181 20.94 13.74 -1.13
CA SER A 181 19.53 14.11 -1.24
C SER A 181 18.62 13.36 -0.25
N LEU A 182 19.10 12.21 0.26
CA LEU A 182 18.37 11.38 1.21
C LEU A 182 18.49 11.86 2.67
N LEU A 183 19.41 12.77 3.00
CA LEU A 183 19.68 13.19 4.38
C LEU A 183 18.42 13.65 5.11
N LYS A 184 17.62 14.54 4.49
CA LYS A 184 16.37 15.04 5.08
C LYS A 184 15.38 13.91 5.38
N LEU A 185 15.32 12.90 4.52
CA LEU A 185 14.46 11.73 4.70
C LEU A 185 14.95 10.86 5.86
N LEU A 186 16.26 10.64 5.96
CA LEU A 186 16.87 9.86 7.05
C LEU A 186 16.74 10.55 8.40
N ASP A 187 16.88 11.88 8.46
CA ASP A 187 16.65 12.66 9.69
C ASP A 187 15.17 12.55 10.14
N PHE A 188 14.23 12.61 9.21
CA PHE A 188 12.83 12.37 9.50
C PHE A 188 12.61 10.95 10.07
N ALA A 189 13.20 9.93 9.47
CA ALA A 189 13.09 8.56 9.98
C ALA A 189 13.65 8.42 11.39
N ARG A 190 14.79 9.07 11.71
CA ARG A 190 15.35 9.09 13.06
C ARG A 190 14.43 9.74 14.10
N GLN A 191 13.62 10.73 13.70
CA GLN A 191 12.62 11.35 14.57
C GLN A 191 11.40 10.46 14.82
N LYS A 192 11.09 9.53 13.89
CA LYS A 192 9.90 8.67 13.96
C LYS A 192 10.16 7.30 14.57
N VAL A 193 11.41 6.82 14.53
CA VAL A 193 11.80 5.52 15.06
C VAL A 193 12.53 5.73 16.40
N PRO A 194 12.07 5.09 17.50
CA PRO A 194 12.76 5.13 18.78
C PRO A 194 14.23 4.71 18.65
N GLU A 195 15.10 5.32 19.43
CA GLU A 195 16.54 5.14 19.29
C GLU A 195 16.97 3.67 19.48
N GLU A 196 16.40 2.99 20.45
CA GLU A 196 16.62 1.57 20.77
C GLU A 196 16.16 0.60 19.68
N GLU A 197 15.28 1.06 18.78
CA GLU A 197 14.77 0.25 17.67
C GLU A 197 15.49 0.53 16.35
N ARG A 198 16.26 1.62 16.23
CA ARG A 198 16.90 2.02 14.96
C ARG A 198 17.81 0.94 14.39
N ALA A 199 18.69 0.36 15.20
CA ALA A 199 19.63 -0.68 14.76
C ALA A 199 18.95 -1.99 14.33
N LYS A 200 17.67 -2.20 14.69
CA LYS A 200 16.86 -3.36 14.32
C LYS A 200 15.89 -3.05 13.16
N THR A 201 15.68 -1.76 12.86
CA THR A 201 14.74 -1.29 11.84
C THR A 201 15.36 -1.42 10.46
N LYS A 202 14.77 -2.28 9.63
CA LYS A 202 15.22 -2.51 8.26
C LYS A 202 14.90 -1.32 7.38
N LEU A 203 15.87 -0.92 6.58
CA LEU A 203 15.79 0.21 5.65
C LEU A 203 15.96 -0.29 4.23
N TYR A 204 14.93 -0.09 3.40
CA TYR A 204 14.93 -0.42 1.98
C TYR A 204 14.90 0.87 1.15
N LEU A 205 15.67 0.89 0.06
CA LEU A 205 15.54 1.90 -1.01
C LEU A 205 15.15 1.17 -2.28
N MET A 206 13.99 1.49 -2.81
CA MET A 206 13.45 0.88 -4.01
C MET A 206 13.21 1.98 -5.04
N ALA A 207 14.02 1.97 -6.09
CA ALA A 207 13.91 2.94 -7.18
C ALA A 207 13.01 2.40 -8.29
N THR A 208 12.20 3.27 -8.86
CA THR A 208 11.16 2.91 -9.83
C THR A 208 11.47 3.41 -11.25
N ALA A 209 10.46 3.71 -12.03
CA ALA A 209 10.55 4.06 -13.45
C ALA A 209 11.52 5.22 -13.75
N GLY A 210 11.73 6.14 -12.82
CA GLY A 210 12.68 7.23 -12.99
C GLY A 210 14.10 6.73 -13.28
N LEU A 211 14.59 5.74 -12.51
CA LEU A 211 15.89 5.13 -12.72
C LEU A 211 15.87 4.11 -13.86
N ARG A 212 14.78 3.34 -14.06
CA ARG A 212 14.69 2.38 -15.18
C ARG A 212 14.88 3.00 -16.56
N ARG A 213 14.72 4.31 -16.70
CA ARG A 213 14.95 5.07 -17.96
C ARG A 213 16.40 5.47 -18.18
N LEU A 214 17.30 5.27 -17.24
CA LEU A 214 18.72 5.62 -17.32
C LEU A 214 19.56 4.41 -17.73
N ASP A 215 20.75 4.66 -18.24
CA ASP A 215 21.75 3.62 -18.49
C ASP A 215 22.13 2.91 -17.19
N LEU A 216 22.38 1.58 -17.26
CA LEU A 216 22.70 0.75 -16.09
C LEU A 216 23.89 1.30 -15.29
N LYS A 217 24.95 1.80 -15.96
CA LYS A 217 26.11 2.39 -15.29
C LYS A 217 25.76 3.62 -14.46
N ILE A 218 24.82 4.43 -14.96
CA ILE A 218 24.33 5.63 -14.24
C ILE A 218 23.44 5.20 -13.08
N GLN A 219 22.57 4.19 -13.28
CA GLN A 219 21.76 3.63 -12.20
C GLN A 219 22.63 3.13 -11.05
N ASP A 220 23.65 2.33 -11.35
CA ASP A 220 24.56 1.76 -10.35
C ASP A 220 25.33 2.87 -9.61
N ALA A 221 25.84 3.88 -10.31
CA ALA A 221 26.54 5.00 -9.70
C ALA A 221 25.64 5.81 -8.74
N ILE A 222 24.37 6.03 -9.11
CA ILE A 222 23.36 6.67 -8.24
C ILE A 222 23.09 5.80 -7.02
N LEU A 223 22.87 4.49 -7.22
CA LEU A 223 22.61 3.56 -6.13
C LEU A 223 23.80 3.43 -5.19
N ASP A 224 25.03 3.43 -5.68
CA ASP A 224 26.24 3.34 -4.86
C ASP A 224 26.39 4.56 -3.96
N SER A 225 26.15 5.77 -4.49
CA SER A 225 26.10 6.99 -3.69
C SER A 225 25.01 6.91 -2.59
N CYS A 226 23.85 6.34 -2.92
CA CYS A 226 22.78 6.11 -1.93
C CYS A 226 23.20 5.06 -0.89
N ARG A 227 23.79 3.94 -1.30
CA ARG A 227 24.27 2.85 -0.41
C ARG A 227 25.24 3.35 0.64
N GLU A 228 26.21 4.19 0.25
CA GLU A 228 27.13 4.80 1.20
C GLU A 228 26.42 5.63 2.27
N MET A 229 25.39 6.39 1.90
CA MET A 229 24.61 7.19 2.83
C MET A 229 23.75 6.32 3.74
N LEU A 230 23.11 5.27 3.20
CA LEU A 230 22.25 4.36 3.94
C LEU A 230 23.02 3.51 4.95
N GLN A 231 24.25 3.09 4.62
CA GLN A 231 25.14 2.38 5.58
C GLN A 231 25.44 3.20 6.83
N ARG A 232 25.52 4.54 6.69
CA ARG A 232 25.81 5.48 7.80
C ARG A 232 24.55 5.98 8.50
N SER A 233 23.37 5.46 8.12
CA SER A 233 22.07 5.97 8.60
C SER A 233 21.77 5.67 10.07
N GLY A 234 22.40 4.63 10.65
CA GLY A 234 22.08 4.08 11.96
C GLY A 234 20.94 3.05 11.97
N PHE A 235 20.34 2.79 10.79
CA PHE A 235 19.34 1.74 10.60
C PHE A 235 19.98 0.43 10.11
N LEU A 236 19.25 -0.69 10.22
CA LEU A 236 19.68 -1.96 9.67
C LEU A 236 19.57 -1.91 8.14
N PHE A 237 20.71 -1.86 7.47
CA PHE A 237 20.79 -1.77 6.02
C PHE A 237 21.74 -2.82 5.43
N ARG A 238 21.44 -3.28 4.23
CA ARG A 238 22.30 -4.13 3.40
C ARG A 238 22.30 -3.58 1.97
N ASN A 239 23.40 -3.72 1.25
CA ASN A 239 23.57 -3.16 -0.10
C ASN A 239 22.49 -3.65 -1.08
N GLU A 240 22.12 -4.92 -1.01
CA GLU A 240 21.08 -5.52 -1.84
C GLU A 240 19.67 -4.98 -1.57
N TRP A 241 19.45 -4.22 -0.49
CA TRP A 241 18.19 -3.57 -0.17
C TRP A 241 18.03 -2.18 -0.81
N ALA A 242 19.08 -1.70 -1.48
CA ALA A 242 19.01 -0.54 -2.37
C ALA A 242 19.09 -1.02 -3.81
N SER A 243 17.98 -1.00 -4.52
CA SER A 243 17.86 -1.55 -5.87
C SER A 243 16.83 -0.81 -6.71
N VAL A 244 16.95 -0.97 -8.03
CA VAL A 244 15.87 -0.63 -8.96
C VAL A 244 14.92 -1.82 -9.02
N ILE A 245 13.66 -1.63 -8.61
CA ILE A 245 12.63 -2.67 -8.72
C ILE A 245 12.09 -2.72 -10.14
N THR A 246 11.61 -3.90 -10.55
CA THR A 246 10.92 -4.03 -11.82
C THR A 246 9.57 -3.33 -11.79
N GLY A 247 9.05 -2.95 -12.96
CA GLY A 247 7.70 -2.39 -13.00
C GLY A 247 6.62 -3.39 -12.64
N THR A 248 6.91 -4.66 -12.81
CA THR A 248 6.07 -5.78 -12.40
C THR A 248 6.01 -5.91 -10.87
N ASP A 249 7.15 -5.75 -10.17
CA ASP A 249 7.18 -5.72 -8.71
C ASP A 249 6.42 -4.52 -8.17
N GLU A 250 6.61 -3.33 -8.78
CA GLU A 250 5.90 -2.10 -8.42
C GLU A 250 4.39 -2.31 -8.48
N GLY A 251 3.85 -2.82 -9.61
CA GLY A 251 2.44 -3.12 -9.76
C GLY A 251 1.94 -4.20 -8.79
N LEU A 252 2.73 -5.26 -8.57
CA LEU A 252 2.39 -6.32 -7.62
C LEU A 252 2.28 -5.76 -6.19
N PHE A 253 3.22 -4.91 -5.77
CA PHE A 253 3.17 -4.28 -4.46
C PHE A 253 1.99 -3.31 -4.32
N ALA A 254 1.64 -2.55 -5.36
CA ALA A 254 0.45 -1.71 -5.36
C ALA A 254 -0.84 -2.54 -5.19
N TRP A 255 -0.94 -3.69 -5.89
CA TRP A 255 -2.05 -4.62 -5.74
C TRP A 255 -2.13 -5.21 -4.32
N VAL A 256 -0.98 -5.57 -3.73
CA VAL A 256 -0.91 -6.03 -2.33
C VAL A 256 -1.38 -4.94 -1.38
N ALA A 257 -0.96 -3.69 -1.56
CA ALA A 257 -1.39 -2.57 -0.73
C ALA A 257 -2.91 -2.37 -0.78
N ALA A 258 -3.51 -2.41 -1.98
CA ALA A 258 -4.95 -2.26 -2.16
C ALA A 258 -5.74 -3.39 -1.47
N ASN A 259 -5.32 -4.64 -1.66
CA ASN A 259 -6.00 -5.79 -1.09
C ASN A 259 -5.69 -5.99 0.41
N TYR A 260 -4.56 -5.49 0.90
CA TYR A 260 -4.30 -5.34 2.33
C TYR A 260 -5.28 -4.36 2.97
N ALA A 261 -5.46 -3.18 2.38
CA ALA A 261 -6.39 -2.16 2.85
C ALA A 261 -7.86 -2.64 2.85
N LEU A 262 -8.22 -3.50 1.88
CA LEU A 262 -9.54 -4.13 1.79
C LEU A 262 -9.73 -5.30 2.76
N GLY A 263 -8.66 -5.84 3.34
CA GLY A 263 -8.70 -7.06 4.14
C GLY A 263 -9.02 -8.33 3.34
N THR A 264 -8.80 -8.35 2.02
CA THR A 264 -9.07 -9.50 1.14
C THR A 264 -7.90 -10.47 1.04
N LEU A 265 -6.69 -10.07 1.49
CA LEU A 265 -5.52 -10.95 1.47
C LEU A 265 -5.66 -12.10 2.49
N GLY A 266 -5.33 -13.32 2.05
CA GLY A 266 -5.53 -14.55 2.81
C GLY A 266 -6.93 -15.17 2.60
N GLY A 267 -7.79 -14.54 1.79
CA GLY A 267 -9.12 -14.99 1.38
C GLY A 267 -9.16 -15.47 -0.08
N ASP A 268 -10.39 -15.55 -0.63
CA ASP A 268 -10.62 -15.99 -2.00
C ASP A 268 -9.97 -15.03 -3.02
N PRO A 269 -9.12 -15.52 -3.94
CA PRO A 269 -8.55 -14.71 -5.01
C PRO A 269 -9.59 -13.93 -5.85
N ASP A 270 -10.79 -14.49 -6.07
CA ASP A 270 -11.85 -13.86 -6.87
C ASP A 270 -12.50 -12.64 -6.17
N GLU A 271 -12.33 -12.49 -4.86
CA GLU A 271 -12.81 -11.34 -4.09
C GLU A 271 -11.83 -10.15 -4.10
N THR A 272 -10.64 -10.35 -4.65
CA THR A 272 -9.62 -9.29 -4.70
C THR A 272 -9.99 -8.21 -5.71
N ALA A 273 -9.59 -6.97 -5.40
CA ALA A 273 -9.72 -5.86 -6.34
C ALA A 273 -8.48 -5.74 -7.21
N GLY A 274 -8.66 -5.28 -8.45
CA GLY A 274 -7.56 -4.87 -9.30
C GLY A 274 -7.10 -3.44 -9.00
N ILE A 275 -5.93 -3.08 -9.51
CA ILE A 275 -5.37 -1.73 -9.43
C ILE A 275 -4.80 -1.31 -10.79
N VAL A 276 -5.01 -0.05 -11.14
CA VAL A 276 -4.31 0.64 -12.23
C VAL A 276 -3.63 1.85 -11.65
N GLU A 277 -2.32 1.94 -11.82
CA GLU A 277 -1.49 2.98 -11.25
C GLU A 277 -0.90 3.85 -12.36
N LEU A 278 -1.13 5.16 -12.34
CA LEU A 278 -0.61 6.11 -13.31
C LEU A 278 0.47 6.97 -12.65
N GLY A 279 1.71 6.48 -12.67
CA GLY A 279 2.86 7.24 -12.20
C GLY A 279 3.31 8.33 -13.18
N GLY A 280 4.41 9.00 -12.89
CA GLY A 280 4.98 10.01 -13.80
C GLY A 280 5.65 9.40 -15.04
N ALA A 281 6.30 8.24 -14.91
CA ALA A 281 7.07 7.62 -16.00
C ALA A 281 6.54 6.27 -16.47
N SER A 282 5.67 5.59 -15.71
CA SER A 282 5.09 4.29 -16.07
C SER A 282 3.63 4.15 -15.64
N VAL A 283 2.94 3.20 -16.26
CA VAL A 283 1.59 2.73 -15.88
C VAL A 283 1.68 1.27 -15.48
N GLN A 284 1.05 0.90 -14.37
CA GLN A 284 0.91 -0.50 -13.95
C GLN A 284 -0.55 -0.93 -14.02
N VAL A 285 -0.80 -2.15 -14.51
CA VAL A 285 -2.11 -2.80 -14.53
C VAL A 285 -1.96 -4.15 -13.83
N THR A 286 -2.61 -4.32 -12.67
CA THR A 286 -2.41 -5.50 -11.84
C THR A 286 -3.72 -5.99 -11.24
N PHE A 287 -4.05 -7.27 -11.42
CA PHE A 287 -5.27 -7.89 -10.91
C PHE A 287 -5.21 -9.42 -10.99
N VAL A 288 -6.10 -10.11 -10.29
CA VAL A 288 -6.34 -11.54 -10.49
C VAL A 288 -7.34 -11.73 -11.63
N PRO A 289 -6.93 -12.31 -12.77
CA PRO A 289 -7.82 -12.51 -13.90
C PRO A 289 -8.73 -13.71 -13.68
N ARG A 290 -10.03 -13.60 -13.99
CA ARG A 290 -10.97 -14.72 -13.90
C ARG A 290 -10.72 -15.82 -14.93
N LEU A 291 -10.30 -15.42 -16.14
CA LEU A 291 -9.83 -16.33 -17.16
C LEU A 291 -8.31 -16.23 -17.18
N LEU A 292 -7.64 -17.34 -16.89
CA LEU A 292 -6.19 -17.37 -16.81
C LEU A 292 -5.59 -17.12 -18.19
N PRO A 293 -4.77 -16.07 -18.36
CA PRO A 293 -3.95 -15.87 -19.54
C PRO A 293 -2.80 -16.89 -19.57
N PRO A 294 -1.97 -16.90 -20.64
CA PRO A 294 -0.73 -17.66 -20.68
C PRO A 294 0.13 -17.44 -19.43
N GLU A 295 0.81 -18.51 -18.98
CA GLU A 295 1.53 -18.47 -17.68
C GLU A 295 2.63 -17.40 -17.61
N GLU A 296 3.20 -16.99 -18.74
CA GLU A 296 4.20 -15.93 -18.83
C GLU A 296 3.71 -14.55 -18.36
N PHE A 297 2.38 -14.33 -18.32
CA PHE A 297 1.77 -13.10 -17.82
C PHE A 297 1.37 -13.16 -16.34
N LEU A 298 1.59 -14.31 -15.70
CA LEU A 298 1.14 -14.53 -14.33
C LEU A 298 2.31 -14.62 -13.34
N ILE A 299 2.17 -13.90 -12.23
CA ILE A 299 3.04 -14.07 -11.06
C ILE A 299 2.28 -14.90 -10.02
N LYS A 300 2.95 -15.91 -9.46
CA LYS A 300 2.47 -16.67 -8.31
C LYS A 300 2.95 -15.99 -7.04
N LEU A 301 2.03 -15.50 -6.23
CA LEU A 301 2.28 -14.84 -4.96
C LEU A 301 1.61 -15.62 -3.83
N GLU A 302 2.37 -16.01 -2.82
CA GLU A 302 1.85 -16.67 -1.61
C GLU A 302 1.75 -15.65 -0.47
N LEU A 303 0.53 -15.36 -0.01
CA LEU A 303 0.25 -14.48 1.12
C LEU A 303 -0.87 -15.03 2.00
N GLY A 304 -0.68 -14.99 3.31
CA GLY A 304 -1.70 -15.47 4.26
C GLY A 304 -2.02 -16.96 4.18
N GLY A 305 -1.20 -17.75 3.47
CA GLY A 305 -1.42 -19.18 3.19
C GLY A 305 -2.28 -19.41 1.94
N VAL A 306 -2.51 -18.40 1.13
CA VAL A 306 -3.22 -18.47 -0.16
C VAL A 306 -2.25 -18.14 -1.29
N THR A 307 -2.35 -18.88 -2.39
CA THR A 307 -1.58 -18.62 -3.62
C THR A 307 -2.46 -17.83 -4.60
N TYR A 308 -2.02 -16.64 -4.96
CA TYR A 308 -2.64 -15.78 -5.95
C TYR A 308 -1.91 -15.90 -7.29
N LYS A 309 -2.65 -16.06 -8.39
CA LYS A 309 -2.14 -15.96 -9.76
C LYS A 309 -2.48 -14.56 -10.28
N VAL A 310 -1.53 -13.65 -10.17
CA VAL A 310 -1.73 -12.22 -10.43
C VAL A 310 -1.21 -11.89 -11.83
N TYR A 311 -2.05 -11.31 -12.67
CA TYR A 311 -1.61 -10.61 -13.87
C TYR A 311 -1.04 -9.26 -13.45
N THR A 312 0.15 -8.94 -13.92
CA THR A 312 0.76 -7.63 -13.69
C THR A 312 1.64 -7.25 -14.87
N TYR A 313 1.45 -6.03 -15.37
CA TYR A 313 2.26 -5.49 -16.44
C TYR A 313 2.52 -4.00 -16.20
N SER A 314 3.74 -3.57 -16.53
CA SER A 314 4.17 -2.18 -16.40
C SER A 314 4.57 -1.61 -17.76
N PHE A 315 3.93 -0.52 -18.14
CA PHE A 315 4.20 0.21 -19.37
C PHE A 315 5.14 1.36 -19.08
N LEU A 316 6.44 1.13 -19.27
CA LEU A 316 7.46 2.18 -19.15
C LEU A 316 7.27 3.21 -20.28
N ASN A 317 7.49 4.48 -19.97
CA ASN A 317 7.27 5.64 -20.84
C ASN A 317 5.79 5.99 -21.15
N LEU A 318 4.84 5.32 -20.49
CA LEU A 318 3.40 5.65 -20.58
C LEU A 318 2.86 6.26 -19.27
N GLY A 319 3.69 6.59 -18.28
CA GLY A 319 3.28 7.44 -17.17
C GLY A 319 2.96 8.86 -17.65
N GLN A 320 2.20 9.62 -16.87
CA GLN A 320 1.62 10.90 -17.30
C GLN A 320 2.65 11.90 -17.83
N GLU A 321 3.77 12.08 -17.13
CA GLU A 321 4.83 13.01 -17.54
C GLU A 321 5.55 12.51 -18.82
N ALA A 322 5.85 11.22 -18.87
CA ALA A 322 6.51 10.63 -20.02
C ALA A 322 5.61 10.62 -21.25
N ALA A 323 4.32 10.34 -21.10
CA ALA A 323 3.34 10.36 -22.17
C ALA A 323 3.09 11.80 -22.69
N TRP A 324 3.04 12.79 -21.79
CA TRP A 324 2.99 14.21 -22.18
C TRP A 324 4.20 14.60 -23.03
N GLU A 325 5.40 14.22 -22.59
CA GLU A 325 6.63 14.48 -23.35
C GLU A 325 6.64 13.77 -24.71
N ALA A 326 6.21 12.51 -24.75
CA ALA A 326 6.10 11.75 -26.00
C ALA A 326 5.07 12.36 -26.97
N LEU A 327 3.96 12.90 -26.45
CA LEU A 327 2.97 13.61 -27.25
C LEU A 327 3.61 14.85 -27.90
N LEU A 328 4.29 15.68 -27.13
CA LEU A 328 4.96 16.87 -27.66
C LEU A 328 5.99 16.49 -28.72
N GLN A 329 6.79 15.46 -28.47
CA GLN A 329 7.72 14.92 -29.48
C GLN A 329 6.99 14.53 -30.77
N LEU A 330 5.85 13.82 -30.64
CA LEU A 330 5.04 13.42 -31.81
C LEU A 330 4.51 14.63 -32.59
N LEU A 331 4.06 15.67 -31.91
CA LEU A 331 3.55 16.91 -32.54
C LEU A 331 4.68 17.65 -33.27
N PHE A 332 5.81 17.83 -32.63
CA PHE A 332 6.97 18.51 -33.21
C PHE A 332 7.56 17.76 -34.42
N THR A 333 7.68 16.42 -34.33
CA THR A 333 8.24 15.61 -35.43
C THR A 333 7.27 15.46 -36.62
N ARG A 334 5.96 15.62 -36.40
CA ARG A 334 4.94 15.49 -37.45
C ARG A 334 4.99 16.64 -38.43
N VAL A 335 5.22 17.86 -37.98
CA VAL A 335 5.36 19.06 -38.83
C VAL A 335 6.51 18.89 -39.83
N VAL A 336 7.63 18.32 -39.39
CA VAL A 336 8.80 18.05 -40.25
C VAL A 336 8.49 17.04 -41.35
N ARG A 337 7.58 16.07 -41.13
CA ARG A 337 7.24 14.99 -42.09
C ARG A 337 6.15 15.38 -43.09
N THR A 338 5.31 16.35 -42.76
CA THR A 338 4.17 16.75 -43.62
C THR A 338 4.47 17.96 -44.51
N SER A 339 5.75 18.21 -44.84
CA SER A 339 6.19 19.27 -45.76
C SER A 339 5.55 19.13 -47.14
N LEU A 340 4.22 19.27 -47.21
CA LEU A 340 3.49 19.57 -48.43
C LEU A 340 3.54 21.09 -48.64
N PRO A 341 3.68 21.60 -49.88
CA PRO A 341 3.84 23.02 -50.20
C PRO A 341 2.67 23.93 -49.78
N SER A 342 1.65 23.39 -49.14
CA SER A 342 0.46 24.12 -48.64
C SER A 342 0.26 24.07 -47.12
N ALA A 343 1.20 23.48 -46.36
CA ALA A 343 1.14 23.49 -44.90
C ALA A 343 1.80 24.78 -44.41
N SER A 344 1.03 25.63 -43.73
CA SER A 344 1.44 26.88 -43.12
C SER A 344 2.78 26.77 -42.39
N ASP A 345 3.69 27.63 -42.76
CA ASP A 345 5.04 27.90 -42.31
C ASP A 345 5.38 27.52 -40.86
N GLY A 346 5.78 26.27 -40.63
CA GLY A 346 6.38 25.87 -39.34
C GLY A 346 5.51 25.93 -38.09
N VAL A 347 4.16 25.99 -38.22
CA VAL A 347 3.24 26.07 -37.08
C VAL A 347 2.88 24.67 -36.59
N VAL A 348 3.17 24.38 -35.30
CA VAL A 348 2.71 23.17 -34.60
C VAL A 348 1.36 23.44 -33.95
N VAL A 349 0.35 22.60 -34.20
CA VAL A 349 -0.92 22.69 -33.48
C VAL A 349 -0.92 21.69 -32.31
N ASP A 350 -1.04 22.22 -31.09
CA ASP A 350 -1.15 21.45 -29.85
C ASP A 350 -2.61 21.42 -29.37
N PRO A 351 -3.30 20.29 -29.54
CA PRO A 351 -4.70 20.19 -29.12
C PRO A 351 -4.87 20.00 -27.61
N CYS A 352 -3.79 19.69 -26.88
CA CYS A 352 -3.83 19.35 -25.47
C CYS A 352 -3.51 20.53 -24.53
N THR A 353 -3.07 21.64 -25.08
CA THR A 353 -2.81 22.87 -24.32
C THR A 353 -3.98 23.85 -24.48
N PRO A 354 -4.51 24.44 -23.38
CA PRO A 354 -5.62 25.38 -23.41
C PRO A 354 -5.36 26.60 -24.32
N PRO A 355 -6.39 27.15 -25.01
CA PRO A 355 -6.21 28.23 -25.95
C PRO A 355 -5.73 29.52 -25.25
N GLY A 356 -4.89 30.26 -25.95
CA GLY A 356 -4.29 31.53 -25.44
C GLY A 356 -3.00 31.32 -24.64
N TYR A 357 -2.55 30.06 -24.42
CA TYR A 357 -1.19 29.83 -23.96
C TYR A 357 -0.20 30.07 -25.12
N VAL A 358 0.85 30.81 -24.85
CA VAL A 358 1.93 31.09 -25.81
C VAL A 358 3.20 30.43 -25.30
N MET A 359 3.72 29.45 -26.05
CA MET A 359 5.03 28.86 -25.77
C MET A 359 6.11 29.85 -26.17
N SER A 360 7.11 30.08 -25.28
CA SER A 360 8.21 30.99 -25.61
C SER A 360 9.10 30.41 -26.71
N GLU A 361 9.75 31.30 -27.47
CA GLU A 361 10.70 30.89 -28.51
C GLU A 361 11.86 30.04 -27.96
N GLU A 362 12.34 30.35 -26.76
CA GLU A 362 13.36 29.58 -26.05
C GLU A 362 12.91 28.14 -25.76
N GLU A 363 11.65 27.99 -25.35
CA GLU A 363 11.04 26.68 -25.09
C GLU A 363 10.84 25.90 -26.38
N ILE A 364 10.38 26.54 -27.45
CA ILE A 364 10.24 25.95 -28.79
C ILE A 364 11.60 25.45 -29.28
N HIS A 365 12.61 26.29 -29.21
CA HIS A 365 13.98 25.94 -29.62
C HIS A 365 14.54 24.78 -28.80
N ARG A 366 14.40 24.82 -27.48
CA ARG A 366 14.83 23.76 -26.58
C ARG A 366 14.16 22.42 -26.91
N ARG A 367 12.86 22.41 -27.17
CA ARG A 367 12.11 21.22 -27.55
C ARG A 367 12.49 20.71 -28.93
N SER A 368 12.61 21.59 -29.91
CA SER A 368 13.05 21.27 -31.27
C SER A 368 14.42 20.59 -31.25
N THR A 369 15.37 21.15 -30.51
CA THR A 369 16.71 20.56 -30.33
C THR A 369 16.64 19.20 -29.65
N LYS A 370 15.87 19.08 -28.57
CA LYS A 370 15.70 17.84 -27.81
C LYS A 370 15.08 16.72 -28.66
N PHE A 371 14.14 17.04 -29.53
CA PHE A 371 13.44 16.07 -30.37
C PHE A 371 14.10 15.82 -31.72
N GLY A 372 15.27 16.44 -31.97
CA GLY A 372 16.04 16.23 -33.20
C GLY A 372 15.39 16.83 -34.44
N THR A 373 14.58 17.89 -34.29
CA THR A 373 13.88 18.57 -35.39
C THR A 373 14.73 19.67 -36.03
N THR A 374 16.03 19.63 -35.91
CA THR A 374 16.98 20.68 -36.31
C THR A 374 17.28 20.75 -37.81
N SER A 375 16.62 19.98 -38.68
CA SER A 375 16.91 19.97 -40.12
C SER A 375 15.75 20.55 -40.94
N GLU A 376 16.00 21.63 -41.63
CA GLU A 376 15.30 22.23 -42.77
C GLU A 376 13.93 22.92 -42.52
N LEU A 377 13.15 22.57 -41.47
CA LEU A 377 11.93 23.32 -41.13
C LEU A 377 12.06 23.85 -39.72
N GLU A 378 12.27 25.14 -39.59
CA GLU A 378 12.27 25.82 -38.31
C GLU A 378 10.80 25.93 -37.81
N ILE A 379 10.51 25.38 -36.60
CA ILE A 379 9.20 25.55 -35.97
C ILE A 379 9.12 27.00 -35.50
N SER A 380 8.24 27.77 -36.16
CA SER A 380 8.07 29.19 -35.88
C SER A 380 7.17 29.49 -34.69
N SER A 381 6.15 28.63 -34.46
CA SER A 381 5.21 28.83 -33.35
C SER A 381 4.44 27.57 -32.99
N VAL A 382 3.86 27.53 -31.79
CA VAL A 382 2.95 26.49 -31.33
C VAL A 382 1.58 27.10 -31.05
N LEU A 383 0.58 26.67 -31.81
CA LEU A 383 -0.81 27.05 -31.61
C LEU A 383 -1.47 26.15 -30.57
N SER A 384 -1.81 26.69 -29.42
CA SER A 384 -2.55 26.02 -28.36
C SER A 384 -4.04 25.99 -28.72
N ALA A 385 -4.57 24.82 -29.13
CA ALA A 385 -5.90 24.68 -29.69
C ALA A 385 -6.99 24.29 -28.67
N GLY A 386 -6.61 23.67 -27.55
CA GLY A 386 -7.53 23.27 -26.48
C GLY A 386 -8.67 22.36 -26.93
N ASN A 387 -8.39 21.41 -27.81
CA ASN A 387 -9.39 20.50 -28.37
C ASN A 387 -9.30 19.12 -27.71
N PHE A 388 -10.18 18.84 -26.76
CA PHE A 388 -10.20 17.57 -26.03
C PHE A 388 -10.28 16.34 -26.95
N SER A 389 -11.12 16.38 -28.00
CA SER A 389 -11.31 15.23 -28.88
C SER A 389 -10.05 14.90 -29.70
N GLU A 390 -9.37 15.93 -30.19
CA GLU A 390 -8.10 15.77 -30.88
C GLU A 390 -6.99 15.37 -29.94
N CYS A 391 -6.95 15.94 -28.71
CA CYS A 391 -6.04 15.55 -27.66
C CYS A 391 -6.20 14.06 -27.28
N ARG A 392 -7.46 13.59 -27.07
CA ARG A 392 -7.75 12.16 -26.84
C ARG A 392 -7.30 11.28 -27.99
N SER A 393 -7.53 11.72 -29.23
CA SER A 393 -7.09 10.99 -30.42
C SER A 393 -5.56 10.89 -30.52
N ALA A 394 -4.85 11.97 -30.14
CA ALA A 394 -3.40 12.00 -30.11
C ALA A 394 -2.84 11.11 -28.98
N ALA A 395 -3.45 11.13 -27.80
CA ALA A 395 -3.14 10.25 -26.68
C ALA A 395 -3.35 8.78 -27.05
N LEU A 396 -4.47 8.45 -27.72
CA LEU A 396 -4.75 7.09 -28.17
C LEU A 396 -3.69 6.59 -29.17
N LYS A 397 -3.20 7.44 -30.06
CA LYS A 397 -2.11 7.08 -30.98
C LYS A 397 -0.83 6.69 -30.24
N LEU A 398 -0.50 7.37 -29.14
CA LEU A 398 0.64 6.99 -28.29
C LEU A 398 0.44 5.60 -27.69
N LEU A 399 -0.77 5.34 -27.16
CA LEU A 399 -1.10 4.06 -26.53
C LEU A 399 -1.15 2.89 -27.53
N GLN A 400 -1.35 3.18 -28.81
CA GLN A 400 -1.42 2.18 -29.88
C GLN A 400 -0.09 2.01 -30.64
N MET A 401 0.96 2.75 -30.31
CA MET A 401 2.26 2.59 -30.97
C MET A 401 2.79 1.18 -30.78
N GLY A 402 3.24 0.56 -31.89
CA GLY A 402 3.70 -0.82 -31.91
C GLY A 402 2.59 -1.89 -31.98
N ARG A 403 1.33 -1.49 -32.18
CA ARG A 403 0.18 -2.41 -32.24
C ARG A 403 0.26 -3.38 -33.43
N GLU A 404 0.95 -3.01 -34.48
CA GLU A 404 1.25 -3.85 -35.64
C GLU A 404 2.07 -5.11 -35.29
N ALA A 405 2.80 -5.09 -34.18
CA ALA A 405 3.54 -6.22 -33.65
C ALA A 405 2.70 -7.10 -32.69
N CYS A 406 1.38 -6.89 -32.59
CA CYS A 406 0.51 -7.69 -31.74
C CYS A 406 0.43 -9.13 -32.26
N THR A 407 0.87 -10.09 -31.44
CA THR A 407 0.83 -11.54 -31.75
C THR A 407 -0.40 -12.24 -31.12
N TYR A 408 -1.20 -11.52 -30.35
CA TYR A 408 -2.40 -12.02 -29.69
C TYR A 408 -3.66 -11.58 -30.44
N GLU A 409 -4.76 -12.29 -30.23
CA GLU A 409 -6.06 -11.93 -30.82
C GLU A 409 -6.47 -10.47 -30.47
N ARG A 410 -6.07 -10.00 -29.28
CA ARG A 410 -6.32 -8.64 -28.82
C ARG A 410 -5.16 -8.10 -27.98
N CYS A 411 -4.56 -6.99 -28.44
CA CYS A 411 -3.64 -6.20 -27.64
C CYS A 411 -4.31 -4.89 -27.24
N ALA A 412 -4.24 -4.54 -25.96
CA ALA A 412 -4.90 -3.36 -25.42
C ALA A 412 -4.03 -2.11 -25.55
N ILE A 413 -2.73 -2.22 -25.23
CA ILE A 413 -1.75 -1.13 -25.31
C ILE A 413 -0.56 -1.62 -26.11
N GLY A 414 -0.24 -0.95 -27.22
CA GLY A 414 0.79 -1.39 -28.13
C GLY A 414 0.61 -2.85 -28.53
N SER A 415 1.67 -3.65 -28.48
CA SER A 415 1.65 -5.08 -28.76
C SER A 415 1.35 -5.96 -27.53
N THR A 416 0.96 -5.35 -26.39
CA THR A 416 0.80 -6.08 -25.13
C THR A 416 -0.63 -6.60 -24.96
N PHE A 417 -0.73 -7.90 -24.69
CA PHE A 417 -1.97 -8.54 -24.28
C PHE A 417 -2.31 -8.15 -22.84
N ILE A 418 -3.57 -7.76 -22.61
CA ILE A 418 -4.12 -7.53 -21.26
C ILE A 418 -5.44 -8.30 -21.18
N PRO A 419 -5.63 -9.18 -20.18
CA PRO A 419 -6.91 -9.85 -19.95
C PRO A 419 -8.01 -8.82 -19.70
N GLU A 420 -9.27 -9.20 -19.96
CA GLU A 420 -10.40 -8.33 -19.68
C GLU A 420 -10.44 -7.93 -18.20
N LEU A 421 -10.48 -6.62 -17.94
CA LEU A 421 -10.62 -6.08 -16.60
C LEU A 421 -12.04 -6.39 -16.08
N ARG A 422 -12.16 -7.20 -15.05
CA ARG A 422 -13.43 -7.55 -14.41
C ARG A 422 -13.39 -7.30 -12.92
N GLY A 423 -14.54 -7.01 -12.31
CA GLY A 423 -14.64 -6.70 -10.89
C GLY A 423 -14.36 -5.23 -10.58
N ARG A 424 -14.03 -4.96 -9.33
CA ARG A 424 -13.70 -3.62 -8.80
C ARG A 424 -12.24 -3.31 -9.03
N PHE A 425 -11.95 -2.08 -9.41
CA PHE A 425 -10.59 -1.57 -9.60
C PHE A 425 -10.37 -0.25 -8.85
N PHE A 426 -9.14 -0.03 -8.44
CA PHE A 426 -8.66 1.25 -7.94
C PHE A 426 -7.74 1.89 -8.98
N ALA A 427 -7.97 3.17 -9.24
CA ALA A 427 -7.17 4.02 -10.11
C ALA A 427 -6.44 5.05 -9.23
N THR A 428 -5.12 4.89 -9.10
CA THR A 428 -4.30 5.62 -8.12
C THR A 428 -3.35 6.61 -8.78
N GLU A 429 -2.65 7.40 -7.98
CA GLU A 429 -1.67 8.40 -8.38
C GLU A 429 -2.29 9.50 -9.27
N ASN A 430 -1.83 9.68 -10.50
CA ASN A 430 -2.32 10.76 -11.35
C ASN A 430 -3.79 10.60 -11.78
N PHE A 431 -4.36 9.41 -11.68
CA PHE A 431 -5.81 9.25 -11.80
C PHE A 431 -6.54 10.00 -10.68
N PHE A 432 -6.10 9.78 -9.44
CA PHE A 432 -6.66 10.44 -8.27
C PHE A 432 -6.42 11.96 -8.31
N TYR A 433 -5.16 12.39 -8.52
CA TYR A 433 -4.83 13.82 -8.52
C TYR A 433 -5.58 14.60 -9.60
N THR A 434 -5.80 14.00 -10.77
CA THR A 434 -6.59 14.61 -11.84
C THR A 434 -8.07 14.72 -11.45
N SER A 435 -8.67 13.66 -10.89
CA SER A 435 -10.07 13.71 -10.44
C SER A 435 -10.27 14.68 -9.27
N GLU A 436 -9.32 14.73 -8.33
CA GLU A 436 -9.32 15.67 -7.20
C GLU A 436 -9.26 17.12 -7.66
N PHE A 437 -8.39 17.44 -8.63
CA PHE A 437 -8.31 18.78 -9.22
C PHE A 437 -9.66 19.29 -9.77
N PHE A 438 -10.42 18.38 -10.40
CA PHE A 438 -11.75 18.71 -10.92
C PHE A 438 -12.87 18.57 -9.89
N GLY A 439 -12.57 18.26 -8.64
CA GLY A 439 -13.57 18.05 -7.58
C GLY A 439 -14.48 16.85 -7.82
N LEU A 440 -14.02 15.88 -8.61
CA LEU A 440 -14.79 14.68 -8.94
C LEU A 440 -14.71 13.64 -7.78
N PRO A 441 -15.83 12.99 -7.42
CA PRO A 441 -15.82 11.99 -6.37
C PRO A 441 -15.05 10.73 -6.76
N ALA A 442 -14.58 9.96 -5.77
CA ALA A 442 -13.83 8.73 -6.01
C ALA A 442 -14.57 7.71 -6.89
N THR A 443 -15.90 7.72 -6.90
CA THR A 443 -16.76 6.84 -7.71
C THR A 443 -17.24 7.50 -9.00
N THR A 444 -16.51 8.52 -9.49
CA THR A 444 -16.84 9.21 -10.74
C THR A 444 -16.81 8.26 -11.94
N SER A 445 -17.59 8.54 -12.97
CA SER A 445 -17.52 7.82 -14.24
C SER A 445 -16.50 8.44 -15.19
N LEU A 446 -16.05 7.68 -16.20
CA LEU A 446 -15.18 8.25 -17.24
C LEU A 446 -15.89 9.32 -18.07
N ALA A 447 -17.23 9.26 -18.18
CA ALA A 447 -18.01 10.30 -18.81
C ALA A 447 -17.95 11.64 -18.05
N ASP A 448 -17.90 11.61 -16.72
CA ASP A 448 -17.73 12.81 -15.90
C ASP A 448 -16.31 13.39 -16.06
N VAL A 449 -15.29 12.51 -16.12
CA VAL A 449 -13.90 12.92 -16.40
C VAL A 449 -13.80 13.57 -17.79
N GLU A 450 -14.42 12.97 -18.80
CA GLU A 450 -14.48 13.52 -20.16
C GLU A 450 -15.17 14.88 -20.18
N ALA A 451 -16.31 15.02 -19.51
CA ALA A 451 -17.06 16.29 -19.46
C ALA A 451 -16.23 17.41 -18.81
N ALA A 452 -15.56 17.11 -17.68
CA ALA A 452 -14.67 18.05 -17.02
C ALA A 452 -13.48 18.43 -17.91
N GLY A 453 -12.87 17.46 -18.58
CA GLY A 453 -11.77 17.67 -19.51
C GLY A 453 -12.15 18.51 -20.72
N ARG A 454 -13.32 18.27 -21.33
CA ARG A 454 -13.84 19.08 -22.46
C ARG A 454 -14.02 20.55 -22.07
N HIS A 455 -14.60 20.78 -20.90
CA HIS A 455 -14.79 22.14 -20.40
C HIS A 455 -13.44 22.83 -20.15
N TYR A 456 -12.51 22.14 -19.49
CA TYR A 456 -11.19 22.69 -19.16
C TYR A 456 -10.34 22.96 -20.40
N CYS A 457 -10.28 22.03 -21.35
CA CYS A 457 -9.51 22.20 -22.58
C CYS A 457 -9.96 23.42 -23.38
N ALA A 458 -11.28 23.69 -23.44
CA ALA A 458 -11.85 24.80 -24.20
C ALA A 458 -11.73 26.16 -23.51
N GLU A 459 -11.37 26.21 -22.23
CA GLU A 459 -11.27 27.45 -21.46
C GLU A 459 -9.98 28.20 -21.80
N SER A 460 -10.05 29.53 -21.79
CA SER A 460 -8.87 30.37 -22.06
C SER A 460 -7.81 30.28 -20.97
N TRP A 461 -6.55 30.30 -21.39
CA TRP A 461 -5.41 30.20 -20.47
C TRP A 461 -5.43 31.28 -19.36
N SER A 462 -5.73 32.50 -19.72
CA SER A 462 -5.81 33.61 -18.76
C SER A 462 -6.85 33.39 -17.67
N LYS A 463 -8.04 32.83 -18.05
CA LYS A 463 -9.10 32.53 -17.09
C LYS A 463 -8.72 31.31 -16.20
N LEU A 464 -8.05 30.29 -16.74
CA LEU A 464 -7.56 29.18 -15.95
C LEU A 464 -6.56 29.64 -14.88
N GLN A 465 -5.63 30.53 -15.22
CA GLN A 465 -4.69 31.11 -14.25
C GLN A 465 -5.40 31.95 -13.18
N GLU A 466 -6.49 32.64 -13.54
CA GLU A 466 -7.28 33.42 -12.60
C GLU A 466 -8.06 32.55 -11.61
N ILE A 467 -8.69 31.48 -12.10
CA ILE A 467 -9.50 30.57 -11.30
C ILE A 467 -8.61 29.73 -10.37
N HIS A 468 -7.47 29.25 -10.87
CA HIS A 468 -6.59 28.31 -10.16
C HIS A 468 -5.34 28.98 -9.58
N LYS A 469 -5.51 30.13 -8.94
CA LYS A 469 -4.42 30.86 -8.25
C LYS A 469 -3.75 29.96 -7.21
N GLY A 470 -2.44 29.76 -7.33
CA GLY A 470 -1.64 28.93 -6.40
C GLY A 470 -1.25 27.55 -6.94
N ILE A 471 -1.79 27.14 -8.08
CA ILE A 471 -1.32 25.95 -8.80
C ILE A 471 -0.23 26.39 -9.79
N GLY A 472 0.85 25.60 -9.89
CA GLY A 472 1.95 25.90 -10.83
C GLY A 472 1.49 25.89 -12.28
N GLN A 473 2.02 26.79 -13.10
CA GLN A 473 1.66 26.86 -14.52
C GLN A 473 1.91 25.54 -15.26
N GLU A 474 3.01 24.87 -14.95
CA GLU A 474 3.36 23.57 -15.54
C GLU A 474 2.31 22.50 -15.25
N ASP A 475 1.71 22.52 -14.07
CA ASP A 475 0.65 21.58 -13.70
C ASP A 475 -0.67 21.93 -14.39
N LEU A 476 -1.03 23.24 -14.45
CA LEU A 476 -2.23 23.71 -15.15
C LEU A 476 -2.20 23.34 -16.64
N LEU A 477 -1.06 23.47 -17.31
CA LEU A 477 -0.93 23.11 -18.72
C LEU A 477 -1.26 21.64 -19.02
N LYS A 478 -1.09 20.76 -18.05
CA LYS A 478 -1.24 19.31 -18.25
C LYS A 478 -2.65 18.79 -18.05
N TYR A 479 -3.57 19.50 -17.37
CA TYR A 479 -4.86 18.92 -16.99
C TYR A 479 -5.77 18.62 -18.20
N CYS A 480 -5.68 19.38 -19.29
CA CYS A 480 -6.38 19.05 -20.53
C CYS A 480 -5.87 17.69 -21.07
N PHE A 481 -4.55 17.53 -21.19
CA PHE A 481 -3.94 16.26 -21.58
C PHE A 481 -4.29 15.13 -20.59
N SER A 482 -4.17 15.36 -19.28
CA SER A 482 -4.38 14.35 -18.25
C SER A 482 -5.76 13.71 -18.36
N THR A 483 -6.82 14.53 -18.50
CA THR A 483 -8.19 14.02 -18.67
C THR A 483 -8.37 13.25 -19.97
N ALA A 484 -7.85 13.77 -21.09
CA ALA A 484 -7.92 13.13 -22.39
C ALA A 484 -7.15 11.79 -22.41
N TYR A 485 -5.97 11.77 -21.78
CA TYR A 485 -5.13 10.58 -21.65
C TYR A 485 -5.77 9.51 -20.76
N ILE A 486 -6.37 9.90 -19.62
CA ILE A 486 -7.10 8.98 -18.72
C ILE A 486 -8.24 8.29 -19.47
N VAL A 487 -9.03 9.04 -20.24
CA VAL A 487 -10.14 8.46 -21.03
C VAL A 487 -9.60 7.55 -22.13
N ALA A 488 -8.56 7.96 -22.87
CA ALA A 488 -7.94 7.14 -23.90
C ALA A 488 -7.35 5.82 -23.32
N LEU A 489 -6.71 5.91 -22.17
CA LEU A 489 -6.10 4.75 -21.50
C LEU A 489 -7.17 3.79 -20.95
N LEU A 490 -8.10 4.29 -20.13
CA LEU A 490 -9.05 3.44 -19.43
C LEU A 490 -10.19 2.95 -20.35
N HIS A 491 -10.75 3.84 -21.17
CA HIS A 491 -11.86 3.47 -22.06
C HIS A 491 -11.38 2.87 -23.37
N ASP A 492 -10.60 3.64 -24.15
CA ASP A 492 -10.28 3.25 -25.53
C ASP A 492 -9.31 2.06 -25.59
N SER A 493 -8.39 1.97 -24.60
CA SER A 493 -7.39 0.90 -24.57
C SER A 493 -7.78 -0.25 -23.64
N LEU A 494 -8.14 0.01 -22.40
CA LEU A 494 -8.42 -1.02 -21.39
C LEU A 494 -9.89 -1.47 -21.37
N GLY A 495 -10.80 -0.83 -22.14
CA GLY A 495 -12.20 -1.24 -22.29
C GLY A 495 -13.08 -0.97 -21.07
N VAL A 496 -12.72 0.00 -20.23
CA VAL A 496 -13.58 0.44 -19.13
C VAL A 496 -14.78 1.20 -19.67
N ALA A 497 -15.99 0.85 -19.23
CA ALA A 497 -17.22 1.49 -19.70
C ALA A 497 -17.29 2.97 -19.27
N MET A 498 -17.71 3.87 -20.17
CA MET A 498 -17.79 5.32 -19.91
C MET A 498 -18.65 5.68 -18.70
N HIS A 499 -19.80 5.01 -18.54
CA HIS A 499 -20.76 5.25 -17.45
C HIS A 499 -20.64 4.24 -16.30
N GLY A 500 -19.62 3.37 -16.34
CA GLY A 500 -19.39 2.37 -15.30
C GLY A 500 -18.82 3.00 -14.02
N LYS A 501 -19.19 2.44 -12.85
CA LYS A 501 -18.70 2.88 -11.53
C LYS A 501 -17.81 1.85 -10.85
N ARG A 502 -17.24 0.91 -11.60
CA ARG A 502 -16.36 -0.13 -11.06
C ARG A 502 -14.92 0.33 -10.83
N MET A 503 -14.54 1.48 -11.40
CA MET A 503 -13.26 2.13 -11.21
C MET A 503 -13.38 3.18 -10.09
N HIS A 504 -12.51 3.10 -9.09
CA HIS A 504 -12.48 4.02 -7.97
C HIS A 504 -11.20 4.86 -8.05
N PHE A 505 -11.35 6.17 -8.24
CA PHE A 505 -10.24 7.13 -8.32
C PHE A 505 -9.85 7.58 -6.92
N THR A 506 -8.91 6.87 -6.29
CA THR A 506 -8.51 7.18 -4.92
C THR A 506 -7.11 6.65 -4.59
N ASN A 507 -6.41 7.38 -3.75
CA ASN A 507 -5.12 6.96 -3.18
C ASN A 507 -5.27 6.36 -1.77
N ARG A 508 -6.52 6.16 -1.27
CA ARG A 508 -6.78 5.64 0.08
C ARG A 508 -8.05 4.80 0.13
N ILE A 509 -8.05 3.81 1.01
CA ILE A 509 -9.23 3.06 1.45
C ILE A 509 -9.26 3.17 2.98
N ASP A 510 -10.34 3.70 3.56
CA ASP A 510 -10.51 3.84 5.01
C ASP A 510 -9.27 4.39 5.74
N ASN A 511 -8.66 5.45 5.24
CA ASN A 511 -7.41 6.06 5.71
C ASN A 511 -6.12 5.24 5.47
N VAL A 512 -6.20 4.04 4.90
CA VAL A 512 -5.02 3.27 4.50
C VAL A 512 -4.54 3.77 3.13
N PRO A 513 -3.31 4.26 3.00
CA PRO A 513 -2.78 4.68 1.71
C PRO A 513 -2.57 3.46 0.80
N LEU A 514 -2.87 3.63 -0.50
CA LEU A 514 -2.69 2.61 -1.53
C LEU A 514 -1.30 2.68 -2.18
N ASP A 515 -0.33 3.22 -1.47
CA ASP A 515 1.04 3.36 -1.96
C ASP A 515 1.71 1.98 -2.01
N TRP A 516 2.37 1.65 -3.12
CA TRP A 516 3.08 0.38 -3.30
C TRP A 516 4.12 0.05 -2.19
N PRO A 517 4.78 1.00 -1.48
CA PRO A 517 5.66 0.70 -0.36
C PRO A 517 5.00 -0.05 0.79
N LEU A 518 3.68 0.16 1.02
CA LEU A 518 2.91 -0.63 1.99
C LEU A 518 2.84 -2.10 1.56
N GLY A 519 2.58 -2.35 0.28
CA GLY A 519 2.57 -3.71 -0.26
C GLY A 519 3.95 -4.35 -0.22
N ALA A 520 5.00 -3.60 -0.56
CA ALA A 520 6.38 -4.08 -0.51
C ALA A 520 6.79 -4.54 0.89
N ILE A 521 6.53 -3.71 1.92
CA ILE A 521 6.85 -4.09 3.30
C ILE A 521 6.00 -5.28 3.75
N THR A 522 4.71 -5.33 3.39
CA THR A 522 3.81 -6.45 3.71
C THR A 522 4.33 -7.77 3.14
N VAL A 523 4.74 -7.80 1.86
CA VAL A 523 5.33 -8.99 1.23
C VAL A 523 6.64 -9.40 1.91
N LYS A 524 7.54 -8.44 2.16
CA LYS A 524 8.83 -8.72 2.84
C LYS A 524 8.62 -9.33 4.22
N LEU A 525 7.71 -8.78 5.01
CA LEU A 525 7.39 -9.29 6.35
C LEU A 525 6.71 -10.66 6.33
N ALA A 526 5.79 -10.89 5.37
CA ALA A 526 5.13 -12.19 5.22
C ALA A 526 6.12 -13.28 4.83
N GLN A 527 7.06 -13.00 3.92
CA GLN A 527 8.13 -13.92 3.54
C GLN A 527 9.05 -14.29 4.72
N GLU A 528 9.40 -13.33 5.57
CA GLU A 528 10.20 -13.56 6.78
C GLU A 528 9.48 -14.43 7.80
N ASN A 529 8.17 -14.21 7.99
CA ASN A 529 7.36 -15.03 8.88
C ASN A 529 7.24 -16.47 8.39
N HIS A 530 7.20 -16.66 7.07
CA HIS A 530 7.17 -18.01 6.48
C HIS A 530 8.48 -18.79 6.68
N GLN A 531 9.62 -18.11 6.66
CA GLN A 531 10.95 -18.71 6.88
C GLN A 531 11.26 -19.04 8.35
N ARG A 532 10.60 -18.41 9.33
CA ARG A 532 10.79 -18.63 10.77
C ARG A 532 10.20 -19.94 11.36
N PRO A 533 9.17 -20.60 10.78
CA PRO A 533 8.41 -21.62 11.50
C PRO A 533 9.15 -22.92 11.77
N ALA A 534 10.18 -23.27 11.03
CA ALA A 534 10.87 -24.57 11.21
C ALA A 534 11.75 -24.58 12.47
N LEU A 535 12.54 -23.53 12.70
CA LEU A 535 13.47 -23.48 13.84
C LEU A 535 12.77 -23.19 15.19
N SER A 536 11.76 -22.33 15.22
CA SER A 536 11.03 -22.03 16.46
C SER A 536 10.15 -23.21 16.89
N ARG A 537 9.42 -23.84 15.97
CA ARG A 537 8.65 -25.06 16.26
C ARG A 537 9.53 -26.21 16.71
N LEU A 538 10.70 -26.40 16.11
CA LEU A 538 11.67 -27.38 16.57
C LEU A 538 12.13 -27.07 18.01
N ARG A 539 12.50 -25.83 18.29
CA ARG A 539 12.91 -25.39 19.64
C ARG A 539 11.81 -25.61 20.67
N ASP A 540 10.56 -25.22 20.36
CA ASP A 540 9.42 -25.33 21.27
C ASP A 540 9.01 -26.80 21.45
N SER A 541 9.11 -27.64 20.40
CA SER A 541 8.95 -29.08 20.50
C SER A 541 10.08 -29.74 21.35
N PHE A 542 11.33 -29.31 21.17
CA PHE A 542 12.45 -29.81 22.00
C PHE A 542 12.26 -29.43 23.48
N ILE A 543 11.85 -28.20 23.78
CA ILE A 543 11.58 -27.75 25.16
C ILE A 543 10.44 -28.56 25.76
N THR A 544 9.37 -28.80 25.00
CA THR A 544 8.22 -29.59 25.46
C THR A 544 8.61 -31.07 25.70
N ILE A 545 9.31 -31.70 24.77
CA ILE A 545 9.79 -33.08 24.91
C ILE A 545 10.77 -33.20 26.09
N PHE A 546 11.71 -32.29 26.22
CA PHE A 546 12.65 -32.23 27.32
C PHE A 546 11.97 -32.10 28.69
N SER A 547 10.93 -31.24 28.77
CA SER A 547 10.11 -31.05 29.97
C SER A 547 9.38 -32.36 30.37
N PHE A 548 8.81 -33.09 29.40
CA PHE A 548 8.17 -34.36 29.64
C PHE A 548 9.17 -35.44 30.08
N LEU A 549 10.38 -35.48 29.49
CA LEU A 549 11.43 -36.43 29.90
C LEU A 549 11.92 -36.15 31.32
N VAL A 550 12.10 -34.89 31.69
CA VAL A 550 12.49 -34.52 33.06
C VAL A 550 11.40 -34.88 34.07
N LEU A 551 10.13 -34.56 33.74
CA LEU A 551 9.00 -34.95 34.60
C LEU A 551 8.87 -36.47 34.76
N GLY A 552 9.04 -37.24 33.67
CA GLY A 552 9.05 -38.70 33.68
C GLY A 552 10.21 -39.26 34.50
N ALA A 553 11.40 -38.68 34.44
CA ALA A 553 12.55 -39.10 35.27
C ALA A 553 12.31 -38.83 36.75
N ILE A 554 11.71 -37.68 37.11
CA ILE A 554 11.36 -37.33 38.49
C ILE A 554 10.32 -38.30 39.04
N THR A 555 9.26 -38.61 38.26
CA THR A 555 8.20 -39.55 38.69
C THR A 555 8.70 -40.96 38.85
N THR A 556 9.58 -41.45 37.95
CA THR A 556 10.22 -42.76 38.08
C THR A 556 11.15 -42.83 39.29
N GLN A 557 11.95 -41.80 39.54
CA GLN A 557 12.83 -41.74 40.71
C GLN A 557 12.05 -41.67 42.03
N CYS A 558 10.93 -40.94 42.08
CA CYS A 558 10.00 -40.93 43.21
C CYS A 558 9.38 -42.31 43.42
N SER A 559 8.96 -43.00 42.35
CA SER A 559 8.40 -44.37 42.45
C SER A 559 9.41 -45.39 42.95
N PHE A 560 10.67 -45.29 42.48
CA PHE A 560 11.76 -46.16 42.97
C PHE A 560 12.08 -45.91 44.45
N ARG A 561 12.13 -44.65 44.90
CA ARG A 561 12.33 -44.30 46.31
C ARG A 561 11.17 -44.76 47.19
N LEU A 562 9.92 -44.61 46.74
CA LEU A 562 8.75 -45.12 47.44
C LEU A 562 8.77 -46.64 47.57
N LYS A 563 9.13 -47.37 46.49
CA LYS A 563 9.30 -48.85 46.55
C LYS A 563 10.43 -49.25 47.49
N ALA A 564 11.58 -48.56 47.49
CA ALA A 564 12.68 -48.86 48.41
C ALA A 564 12.31 -48.63 49.87
N ILE A 565 11.52 -47.56 50.18
CA ILE A 565 11.02 -47.26 51.53
C ILE A 565 10.00 -48.36 51.98
N MET A 566 9.19 -48.89 51.06
CA MET A 566 8.20 -49.89 51.34
C MET A 566 8.86 -51.30 51.49
N SER A 567 10.02 -51.57 50.88
CA SER A 567 10.74 -52.84 51.00
C SER A 567 11.73 -52.86 52.18
N SER A 568 12.10 -51.72 52.78
CA SER A 568 12.98 -51.63 53.95
C SER A 568 12.25 -51.64 55.31
N GLY A 569 10.98 -51.99 55.31
CA GLY A 569 10.16 -52.12 56.55
C GLY A 569 10.49 -53.32 57.42
N GLU A 570 11.74 -53.45 57.83
CA GLU A 570 12.08 -54.27 59.04
C GLU A 570 11.98 -53.38 60.28
N VAL A 571 10.98 -53.68 61.09
CA VAL A 571 10.79 -53.12 62.42
C VAL A 571 11.81 -53.74 63.34
N PRO A 572 12.71 -53.07 64.01
CA PRO A 572 13.42 -53.63 65.12
C PRO A 572 12.49 -53.74 66.33
N LEU A 573 12.13 -54.91 66.66
CA LEU A 573 11.64 -55.27 68.04
C LEU A 573 12.79 -55.05 68.99
N THR A 574 12.69 -54.07 69.85
CA THR A 574 13.48 -54.05 71.09
C THR A 574 12.52 -54.10 72.29
N SER A 575 12.82 -55.05 73.11
CA SER A 575 12.29 -55.43 74.39
C SER A 575 12.00 -54.27 75.35
#